data_8e3394f3b803563ed31b844b10c68150
#
_entry.id   8e3394f3b803563ed31b844b10c68150
#
_cell.length_a   1.000
_cell.length_b   1.000
_cell.length_c   1.000
_cell.angle_alpha   90.00
_cell.angle_beta   90.00
_cell.angle_gamma   90.00
#
_symmetry.space_group_name_H-M   'P 1'
#
loop_
_entity.id
_entity.type
_entity.pdbx_description
1 polymer ?
#
loop_
_entity_poly.entity_id
_entity_poly.type
_entity_poly.pdbx_seq_one_letter_code
_entity_poly.pdbx_strand_id
1 'polypeptide(L)'
;MRDPNSETSNFGNSFNAEDRRTITEPQTDWRVWQDGAVATQFVKERRGAILGGATQLEVMLELLPPRPPNLAPTWVLDLGCGDGVLLETILRHWTGANGVALDGSPTMLELALERLSIFHPSAVSFISEDINLPKWKDALPVLQFDAIVSGFCIHHLEDERKKALYAEIYDLLAPGGVFINIEHVASVTPHGEELFSRAYVRNIVRRKIERGEEGIFEDELTHFVNRLDASANRLTSVETQLQWLCTLGYTDVDCYWKHYELAVFAGYKKN
;
A
#
# COMPACT_ATOMS: atom_id res chain seq x y z
N MET A 1 -74.85 11.21 40.80
CA MET A 1 -75.01 12.48 40.15
C MET A 1 -73.68 12.82 39.46
N ARG A 2 -73.76 12.85 38.13
CA ARG A 2 -72.92 13.56 37.16
C ARG A 2 -71.40 13.48 37.29
N ASP A 3 -70.86 12.70 36.40
CA ASP A 3 -69.60 12.92 35.72
C ASP A 3 -69.68 14.24 34.87
N PRO A 4 -68.62 15.01 34.70
CA PRO A 4 -68.24 15.31 33.35
C PRO A 4 -66.75 15.45 33.07
N ASN A 5 -66.44 14.87 31.90
CA ASN A 5 -65.51 15.32 30.84
C ASN A 5 -63.97 15.13 31.07
N SER A 6 -63.54 14.16 30.49
CA SER A 6 -62.69 13.91 29.31
C SER A 6 -62.31 15.17 28.48
N GLU A 7 -61.06 15.55 28.54
CA GLU A 7 -60.39 16.23 27.42
C GLU A 7 -58.96 15.62 27.22
N THR A 8 -58.88 14.78 26.20
CA THR A 8 -57.66 14.27 25.68
C THR A 8 -57.09 15.35 24.74
N SER A 9 -55.97 15.98 25.11
CA SER A 9 -55.19 16.77 24.18
C SER A 9 -54.12 15.87 23.55
N ASN A 10 -54.36 15.56 22.29
CA ASN A 10 -53.43 14.96 21.36
C ASN A 10 -52.26 15.95 21.09
N PHE A 11 -51.11 15.72 21.65
CA PHE A 11 -49.87 16.31 21.12
C PHE A 11 -49.23 15.28 20.20
N GLY A 12 -49.46 15.44 18.92
CA GLY A 12 -48.77 14.74 17.84
C GLY A 12 -47.28 15.11 17.83
N ASN A 13 -46.46 14.21 18.24
CA ASN A 13 -45.01 14.29 18.06
C ASN A 13 -44.68 13.70 16.68
N SER A 14 -44.64 14.56 15.66
CA SER A 14 -44.04 14.23 14.35
C SER A 14 -42.54 14.24 14.52
N PHE A 15 -41.96 13.10 14.89
CA PHE A 15 -40.53 12.86 14.70
C PHE A 15 -40.30 12.59 13.21
N ASN A 16 -39.68 13.57 12.52
CA ASN A 16 -39.17 13.43 11.17
C ASN A 16 -38.14 12.30 11.14
N ALA A 17 -38.44 11.31 10.30
CA ALA A 17 -37.59 10.11 10.09
C ALA A 17 -36.41 10.36 9.12
N GLU A 18 -35.95 11.61 8.97
CA GLU A 18 -34.95 11.99 7.95
C GLU A 18 -33.60 12.44 8.48
N ASP A 19 -33.25 12.19 9.74
CA ASP A 19 -31.90 12.47 10.22
C ASP A 19 -31.21 11.23 10.84
N ARG A 20 -31.35 10.07 10.17
CA ARG A 20 -30.40 8.97 10.37
C ARG A 20 -29.17 9.27 9.52
N ARG A 21 -28.26 10.10 10.04
CA ARG A 21 -26.85 10.02 9.62
C ARG A 21 -26.45 8.58 9.84
N THR A 22 -26.28 7.85 8.77
CA THR A 22 -25.61 6.56 8.77
C THR A 22 -24.24 6.79 9.39
N ILE A 23 -24.08 6.42 10.65
CA ILE A 23 -22.78 6.22 11.25
C ILE A 23 -22.21 5.03 10.47
N THR A 24 -21.45 5.32 9.42
CA THR A 24 -20.67 4.30 8.73
C THR A 24 -19.70 3.74 9.78
N GLU A 25 -19.80 2.44 10.04
CA GLU A 25 -18.80 1.77 10.86
C GLU A 25 -17.40 2.13 10.32
N PRO A 26 -16.42 2.40 11.21
CA PRO A 26 -15.08 2.73 10.77
C PRO A 26 -14.59 1.61 9.86
N GLN A 27 -14.15 1.96 8.65
CA GLN A 27 -13.60 1.00 7.72
C GLN A 27 -12.32 0.41 8.32
N THR A 28 -12.32 -0.90 8.52
CA THR A 28 -11.22 -1.65 9.16
C THR A 28 -10.36 -2.41 8.13
N ASP A 29 -10.49 -2.05 6.84
CA ASP A 29 -9.76 -2.67 5.74
C ASP A 29 -9.10 -1.61 4.82
N TRP A 30 -8.49 -2.06 3.72
CA TRP A 30 -7.77 -1.20 2.79
C TRP A 30 -8.59 -0.01 2.24
N ARG A 31 -9.93 -0.08 2.25
CA ARG A 31 -10.82 1.00 1.77
C ARG A 31 -10.67 2.30 2.55
N VAL A 32 -10.02 2.28 3.71
CA VAL A 32 -9.58 3.50 4.41
C VAL A 32 -8.77 4.43 3.50
N TRP A 33 -8.06 3.88 2.50
CA TRP A 33 -7.25 4.63 1.54
C TRP A 33 -8.07 5.28 0.41
N GLN A 34 -9.37 4.97 0.29
CA GLN A 34 -10.29 5.69 -0.58
C GLN A 34 -10.67 7.06 0.01
N ASP A 35 -10.44 7.28 1.31
CA ASP A 35 -10.54 8.60 1.91
C ASP A 35 -9.32 9.44 1.49
N GLY A 36 -9.59 10.46 0.66
CA GLY A 36 -8.55 11.37 0.14
C GLY A 36 -7.78 12.12 1.23
N ALA A 37 -8.39 12.35 2.41
CA ALA A 37 -7.70 12.97 3.53
C ALA A 37 -6.64 12.03 4.12
N VAL A 38 -6.97 10.74 4.30
CA VAL A 38 -6.02 9.71 4.79
C VAL A 38 -4.86 9.55 3.81
N ALA A 39 -5.15 9.42 2.50
CA ALA A 39 -4.17 9.29 1.45
C ALA A 39 -3.21 10.49 1.40
N THR A 40 -3.76 11.71 1.39
CA THR A 40 -2.98 12.95 1.35
C THR A 40 -2.13 13.13 2.60
N GLN A 41 -2.66 12.85 3.78
CA GLN A 41 -1.94 12.94 5.04
C GLN A 41 -0.75 11.96 5.06
N PHE A 42 -0.94 10.73 4.60
CA PHE A 42 0.15 9.76 4.49
C PHE A 42 1.29 10.29 3.64
N VAL A 43 1.00 10.74 2.42
CA VAL A 43 2.04 11.24 1.49
C VAL A 43 2.75 12.45 2.07
N LYS A 44 2.02 13.40 2.67
CA LYS A 44 2.56 14.63 3.22
C LYS A 44 3.42 14.41 4.47
N GLU A 45 3.00 13.55 5.39
CA GLU A 45 3.59 13.46 6.73
C GLU A 45 4.45 12.22 6.93
N ARG A 46 3.98 11.04 6.49
CA ARG A 46 4.60 9.76 6.83
C ARG A 46 5.52 9.20 5.77
N ARG A 47 5.25 9.46 4.48
CA ARG A 47 6.08 8.95 3.38
C ARG A 47 7.55 9.31 3.55
N GLY A 48 7.84 10.57 3.82
CA GLY A 48 9.21 11.03 4.04
C GLY A 48 9.84 10.53 5.35
N ALA A 49 9.04 10.00 6.27
CA ALA A 49 9.49 9.48 7.55
C ALA A 49 9.70 7.95 7.57
N ILE A 50 9.50 7.26 6.43
CA ILE A 50 9.76 5.82 6.32
C ILE A 50 11.24 5.55 6.65
N LEU A 51 11.47 4.65 7.62
CA LEU A 51 12.81 4.27 8.05
C LEU A 51 13.55 3.57 6.90
N GLY A 52 14.71 4.09 6.52
CA GLY A 52 15.53 3.51 5.45
C GLY A 52 14.91 3.62 4.05
N GLY A 53 13.96 4.53 3.80
CA GLY A 53 13.25 4.61 2.53
C GLY A 53 14.18 4.74 1.30
N ALA A 54 15.26 5.53 1.38
CA ALA A 54 16.23 5.62 0.29
C ALA A 54 16.94 4.27 0.04
N THR A 55 17.37 3.60 1.11
CA THR A 55 18.03 2.28 1.00
C THR A 55 17.08 1.21 0.45
N GLN A 56 15.78 1.27 0.79
CA GLN A 56 14.80 0.35 0.22
C GLN A 56 14.70 0.50 -1.31
N LEU A 57 14.74 1.75 -1.82
CA LEU A 57 14.74 2.02 -3.27
C LEU A 57 16.05 1.57 -3.93
N GLU A 58 17.19 1.77 -3.28
CA GLU A 58 18.49 1.28 -3.76
C GLU A 58 18.50 -0.24 -3.89
N VAL A 59 18.08 -0.97 -2.84
CA VAL A 59 17.95 -2.43 -2.87
C VAL A 59 16.97 -2.89 -3.94
N MET A 60 15.83 -2.22 -4.08
CA MET A 60 14.88 -2.53 -5.17
C MET A 60 15.54 -2.44 -6.55
N LEU A 61 16.33 -1.39 -6.80
CA LEU A 61 17.03 -1.23 -8.09
C LEU A 61 18.10 -2.31 -8.32
N GLU A 62 18.80 -2.73 -7.28
CA GLU A 62 19.81 -3.80 -7.35
C GLU A 62 19.19 -5.17 -7.68
N LEU A 63 17.94 -5.39 -7.28
CA LEU A 63 17.18 -6.63 -7.53
C LEU A 63 16.60 -6.72 -8.95
N LEU A 64 16.56 -5.62 -9.70
CA LEU A 64 16.05 -5.64 -11.06
C LEU A 64 16.97 -6.49 -11.96
N PRO A 65 16.42 -7.39 -12.79
CA PRO A 65 17.26 -8.18 -13.71
C PRO A 65 17.99 -7.28 -14.70
N PRO A 66 19.20 -7.67 -15.12
CA PRO A 66 19.94 -6.92 -16.14
C PRO A 66 19.13 -6.85 -17.44
N ARG A 67 18.96 -5.63 -17.94
CA ARG A 67 18.22 -5.38 -19.16
C ARG A 67 19.15 -5.51 -20.39
N PRO A 68 18.96 -6.52 -21.26
CA PRO A 68 19.73 -6.60 -22.49
C PRO A 68 19.38 -5.45 -23.44
N PRO A 69 20.35 -4.76 -24.02
CA PRO A 69 20.11 -3.78 -25.05
C PRO A 69 19.48 -4.48 -26.26
N ASN A 70 18.38 -3.95 -26.80
CA ASN A 70 17.68 -4.40 -28.01
C ASN A 70 16.67 -5.55 -27.87
N LEU A 71 16.14 -5.86 -26.70
CA LEU A 71 15.00 -6.75 -26.55
C LEU A 71 13.65 -6.00 -26.58
N ALA A 72 12.57 -6.81 -26.69
CA ALA A 72 11.17 -6.37 -26.67
C ALA A 72 10.89 -5.32 -25.59
N PRO A 73 9.80 -4.53 -25.71
CA PRO A 73 9.47 -3.51 -24.73
C PRO A 73 9.39 -4.14 -23.33
N THR A 74 10.19 -3.59 -22.41
CA THR A 74 10.21 -3.99 -20.98
C THR A 74 9.00 -3.41 -20.30
N TRP A 75 8.33 -4.22 -19.49
CA TRP A 75 7.14 -3.83 -18.74
C TRP A 75 7.33 -3.96 -17.23
N VAL A 76 6.92 -2.94 -16.51
CA VAL A 76 6.92 -2.88 -15.05
C VAL A 76 5.50 -2.68 -14.56
N LEU A 77 5.08 -3.46 -13.55
CA LEU A 77 3.82 -3.27 -12.86
C LEU A 77 4.10 -2.84 -11.41
N ASP A 78 3.50 -1.73 -10.99
CA ASP A 78 3.51 -1.25 -9.60
C ASP A 78 2.12 -1.50 -8.99
N LEU A 79 2.03 -2.50 -8.11
CA LEU A 79 0.80 -2.95 -7.45
C LEU A 79 0.55 -2.17 -6.16
N GLY A 80 -0.56 -1.43 -6.10
CA GLY A 80 -0.80 -0.47 -5.04
C GLY A 80 0.23 0.65 -5.13
N CYS A 81 0.30 1.27 -6.31
CA CYS A 81 1.37 2.21 -6.66
C CYS A 81 1.43 3.46 -5.77
N GLY A 82 0.35 3.76 -5.04
CA GLY A 82 0.25 4.97 -4.24
C GLY A 82 0.51 6.21 -5.09
N ASP A 83 1.45 7.06 -4.66
CA ASP A 83 1.87 8.26 -5.39
C ASP A 83 2.90 7.97 -6.52
N GLY A 84 3.14 6.69 -6.88
CA GLY A 84 3.95 6.28 -8.03
C GLY A 84 5.47 6.34 -7.85
N VAL A 85 5.98 6.42 -6.62
CA VAL A 85 7.43 6.59 -6.37
C VAL A 85 8.26 5.39 -6.80
N LEU A 86 7.77 4.15 -6.64
CA LEU A 86 8.51 2.95 -7.04
C LEU A 86 8.60 2.91 -8.57
N LEU A 87 7.48 3.12 -9.24
CA LEU A 87 7.45 3.13 -10.70
C LEU A 87 8.32 4.26 -11.28
N GLU A 88 8.25 5.48 -10.73
CA GLU A 88 9.15 6.58 -11.13
C GLU A 88 10.61 6.17 -11.02
N THR A 89 11.00 5.58 -9.89
CA THR A 89 12.38 5.18 -9.62
C THR A 89 12.87 4.16 -10.64
N ILE A 90 12.03 3.16 -10.96
CA ILE A 90 12.38 2.12 -11.95
C ILE A 90 12.43 2.69 -13.36
N LEU A 91 11.47 3.52 -13.79
CA LEU A 91 11.45 4.10 -15.13
C LEU A 91 12.60 5.07 -15.37
N ARG A 92 13.12 5.73 -14.34
CA ARG A 92 14.36 6.51 -14.43
C ARG A 92 15.60 5.61 -14.60
N HIS A 93 15.62 4.45 -13.97
CA HIS A 93 16.69 3.47 -14.05
C HIS A 93 16.61 2.67 -15.37
N TRP A 94 15.43 2.21 -15.75
CA TRP A 94 15.17 1.48 -16.99
C TRP A 94 14.61 2.39 -18.08
N THR A 95 15.48 3.23 -18.65
CA THR A 95 15.08 4.17 -19.70
C THR A 95 14.39 3.46 -20.86
N GLY A 96 13.19 3.94 -21.23
CA GLY A 96 12.37 3.37 -22.31
C GLY A 96 11.59 2.11 -21.92
N ALA A 97 11.49 1.75 -20.63
CA ALA A 97 10.52 0.79 -20.14
C ALA A 97 9.11 1.38 -20.14
N ASN A 98 8.11 0.51 -20.21
CA ASN A 98 6.70 0.87 -20.02
C ASN A 98 6.29 0.52 -18.59
N GLY A 99 5.45 1.36 -18.00
CA GLY A 99 4.95 1.20 -16.66
C GLY A 99 3.45 1.01 -16.61
N VAL A 100 2.99 0.25 -15.63
CA VAL A 100 1.58 0.17 -15.22
C VAL A 100 1.50 0.54 -13.76
N ALA A 101 0.82 1.64 -13.46
CA ALA A 101 0.50 2.11 -12.11
C ALA A 101 -0.91 1.63 -11.77
N LEU A 102 -1.04 0.71 -10.81
CA LEU A 102 -2.34 0.17 -10.39
C LEU A 102 -2.57 0.48 -8.92
N ASP A 103 -3.71 1.11 -8.61
CA ASP A 103 -4.13 1.40 -7.23
C ASP A 103 -5.66 1.39 -7.11
N GLY A 104 -6.18 0.99 -5.96
CA GLY A 104 -7.60 1.03 -5.63
C GLY A 104 -8.09 2.41 -5.19
N SER A 105 -7.17 3.35 -4.88
CA SER A 105 -7.49 4.71 -4.41
C SER A 105 -7.41 5.71 -5.56
N PRO A 106 -8.53 6.37 -5.95
CA PRO A 106 -8.51 7.41 -6.96
C PRO A 106 -7.55 8.56 -6.62
N THR A 107 -7.51 8.98 -5.35
CA THR A 107 -6.62 10.05 -4.87
C THR A 107 -5.15 9.68 -5.05
N MET A 108 -4.77 8.42 -4.77
CA MET A 108 -3.40 7.95 -5.01
C MET A 108 -3.06 7.95 -6.49
N LEU A 109 -3.97 7.51 -7.36
CA LEU A 109 -3.76 7.55 -8.81
C LEU A 109 -3.62 8.97 -9.35
N GLU A 110 -4.33 9.96 -8.81
CA GLU A 110 -4.15 11.37 -9.17
C GLU A 110 -2.75 11.86 -8.81
N LEU A 111 -2.23 11.52 -7.62
CA LEU A 111 -0.87 11.84 -7.18
C LEU A 111 0.18 11.12 -8.04
N ALA A 112 -0.06 9.84 -8.41
CA ALA A 112 0.80 9.09 -9.30
C ALA A 112 0.82 9.71 -10.71
N LEU A 113 -0.34 10.13 -11.23
CA LEU A 113 -0.43 10.80 -12.53
C LEU A 113 0.40 12.10 -12.55
N GLU A 114 0.31 12.93 -11.50
CA GLU A 114 1.11 14.13 -11.37
C GLU A 114 2.61 13.79 -11.36
N ARG A 115 3.05 12.86 -10.51
CA ARG A 115 4.46 12.44 -10.39
C ARG A 115 5.01 11.87 -11.69
N LEU A 116 4.26 10.99 -12.36
CA LEU A 116 4.70 10.27 -13.55
C LEU A 116 4.49 11.07 -14.85
N SER A 117 3.93 12.27 -14.77
CA SER A 117 3.73 13.18 -15.93
C SER A 117 5.02 13.60 -16.64
N ILE A 118 6.17 13.40 -15.98
CA ILE A 118 7.51 13.64 -16.55
C ILE A 118 7.90 12.63 -17.64
N PHE A 119 7.22 11.47 -17.69
CA PHE A 119 7.42 10.45 -18.72
C PHE A 119 6.47 10.69 -19.91
N HIS A 120 6.82 10.07 -21.05
CA HIS A 120 5.94 10.16 -22.22
C HIS A 120 4.55 9.56 -21.91
N PRO A 121 3.43 10.19 -22.32
CA PRO A 121 2.09 9.72 -21.95
C PRO A 121 1.78 8.26 -22.35
N SER A 122 2.41 7.74 -23.40
CA SER A 122 2.25 6.33 -23.80
C SER A 122 3.15 5.37 -23.03
N ALA A 123 4.05 5.86 -22.17
CA ALA A 123 4.96 5.01 -21.42
C ALA A 123 4.35 4.52 -20.10
N VAL A 124 3.27 5.15 -19.60
CA VAL A 124 2.64 4.77 -18.35
C VAL A 124 1.14 4.62 -18.53
N SER A 125 0.61 3.48 -18.10
CA SER A 125 -0.82 3.21 -18.00
C SER A 125 -1.25 3.31 -16.52
N PHE A 126 -2.41 3.94 -16.26
CA PHE A 126 -2.99 4.05 -14.93
C PHE A 126 -4.26 3.20 -14.85
N ILE A 127 -4.35 2.35 -13.82
CA ILE A 127 -5.44 1.38 -13.66
C ILE A 127 -6.02 1.52 -12.25
N SER A 128 -7.34 1.75 -12.18
CA SER A 128 -8.08 1.81 -10.93
C SER A 128 -8.73 0.45 -10.68
N GLU A 129 -8.07 -0.39 -9.89
CA GLU A 129 -8.56 -1.74 -9.56
C GLU A 129 -8.20 -2.15 -8.14
N ASP A 130 -9.05 -3.01 -7.54
CA ASP A 130 -8.85 -3.58 -6.22
C ASP A 130 -8.17 -4.94 -6.31
N ILE A 131 -6.90 -5.01 -5.90
CA ILE A 131 -6.12 -6.27 -5.86
C ILE A 131 -6.69 -7.31 -4.87
N ASN A 132 -7.63 -6.94 -4.02
CA ASN A 132 -8.37 -7.89 -3.20
C ASN A 132 -9.31 -8.78 -4.04
N LEU A 133 -9.70 -8.33 -5.22
CA LEU A 133 -10.59 -9.04 -6.13
C LEU A 133 -9.79 -9.80 -7.20
N PRO A 134 -10.10 -11.08 -7.49
CA PRO A 134 -9.32 -11.86 -8.49
C PRO A 134 -9.32 -11.29 -9.91
N LYS A 135 -10.30 -10.42 -10.24
CA LYS A 135 -10.46 -9.84 -11.58
C LYS A 135 -9.56 -8.64 -11.87
N TRP A 136 -8.77 -8.16 -10.92
CA TRP A 136 -7.89 -7.01 -11.11
C TRP A 136 -6.97 -7.14 -12.35
N LYS A 137 -6.61 -8.37 -12.73
CA LYS A 137 -5.76 -8.68 -13.88
C LYS A 137 -6.43 -8.42 -15.23
N ASP A 138 -7.77 -8.43 -15.28
CA ASP A 138 -8.52 -8.30 -16.53
C ASP A 138 -8.35 -6.90 -17.16
N ALA A 139 -7.95 -5.90 -16.36
CA ALA A 139 -7.68 -4.54 -16.79
C ALA A 139 -6.24 -4.30 -17.29
N LEU A 140 -5.34 -5.28 -17.17
CA LEU A 140 -3.93 -5.11 -17.52
C LEU A 140 -3.75 -5.00 -19.04
N PRO A 141 -2.89 -4.06 -19.52
CA PRO A 141 -2.63 -3.88 -20.96
C PRO A 141 -1.77 -5.00 -21.56
N VAL A 142 -1.04 -5.72 -20.72
CA VAL A 142 -0.19 -6.87 -21.08
C VAL A 142 -0.28 -7.94 -20.00
N LEU A 143 0.09 -9.18 -20.36
CA LEU A 143 0.04 -10.32 -19.44
C LEU A 143 1.43 -10.84 -19.04
N GLN A 144 2.49 -10.11 -19.38
CA GLN A 144 3.86 -10.45 -18.99
C GLN A 144 4.63 -9.19 -18.59
N PHE A 145 5.29 -9.27 -17.43
CA PHE A 145 6.07 -8.18 -16.85
C PHE A 145 7.48 -8.67 -16.51
N ASP A 146 8.48 -7.83 -16.81
CA ASP A 146 9.86 -8.09 -16.42
C ASP A 146 10.12 -7.83 -14.94
N ALA A 147 9.37 -6.89 -14.38
CA ALA A 147 9.34 -6.64 -12.93
C ALA A 147 7.92 -6.33 -12.47
N ILE A 148 7.54 -6.89 -11.34
CA ILE A 148 6.33 -6.51 -10.60
C ILE A 148 6.79 -6.08 -9.22
N VAL A 149 6.41 -4.86 -8.83
CA VAL A 149 6.78 -4.29 -7.53
C VAL A 149 5.54 -3.91 -6.74
N SER A 150 5.66 -3.90 -5.42
CA SER A 150 4.65 -3.38 -4.52
C SER A 150 5.32 -2.67 -3.35
N GLY A 151 4.73 -1.60 -2.86
CA GLY A 151 5.25 -0.87 -1.71
C GLY A 151 4.17 -0.51 -0.69
N PHE A 152 4.24 -1.09 0.50
CA PHE A 152 3.32 -0.80 1.61
C PHE A 152 1.84 -0.94 1.24
N CYS A 153 1.51 -1.99 0.49
CA CYS A 153 0.17 -2.24 -0.02
C CYS A 153 -0.37 -3.63 0.37
N ILE A 154 0.39 -4.68 0.12
CA ILE A 154 -0.09 -6.07 0.23
C ILE A 154 -0.41 -6.45 1.69
N HIS A 155 0.18 -5.79 2.68
CA HIS A 155 -0.11 -6.03 4.10
C HIS A 155 -1.55 -5.68 4.53
N HIS A 156 -2.33 -5.05 3.67
CA HIS A 156 -3.75 -4.80 3.93
C HIS A 156 -4.66 -5.98 3.57
N LEU A 157 -4.14 -6.99 2.87
CA LEU A 157 -4.90 -8.18 2.48
C LEU A 157 -4.86 -9.25 3.58
N GLU A 158 -5.89 -10.09 3.63
CA GLU A 158 -5.87 -11.32 4.44
C GLU A 158 -4.85 -12.33 3.87
N ASP A 159 -4.32 -13.21 4.70
CA ASP A 159 -3.22 -14.12 4.33
C ASP A 159 -3.55 -15.04 3.15
N GLU A 160 -4.79 -15.55 3.08
CA GLU A 160 -5.24 -16.35 1.96
C GLU A 160 -5.22 -15.56 0.65
N ARG A 161 -5.60 -14.27 0.72
CA ARG A 161 -5.57 -13.39 -0.46
C ARG A 161 -4.13 -13.03 -0.85
N LYS A 162 -3.22 -12.78 0.11
CA LYS A 162 -1.79 -12.58 -0.17
C LYS A 162 -1.21 -13.75 -0.94
N LYS A 163 -1.45 -14.99 -0.48
CA LYS A 163 -0.98 -16.21 -1.16
C LYS A 163 -1.52 -16.33 -2.58
N ALA A 164 -2.83 -16.08 -2.76
CA ALA A 164 -3.42 -16.09 -4.09
C ALA A 164 -2.84 -15.00 -4.99
N LEU A 165 -2.64 -13.79 -4.46
CA LEU A 165 -2.01 -12.69 -5.20
C LEU A 165 -0.58 -13.03 -5.61
N TYR A 166 0.22 -13.65 -4.74
CA TYR A 166 1.59 -14.08 -5.09
C TYR A 166 1.61 -15.14 -6.20
N ALA A 167 0.62 -16.03 -6.25
CA ALA A 167 0.46 -16.95 -7.37
C ALA A 167 0.07 -16.21 -8.67
N GLU A 168 -0.86 -15.27 -8.59
CA GLU A 168 -1.26 -14.44 -9.73
C GLU A 168 -0.09 -13.61 -10.27
N ILE A 169 0.75 -13.05 -9.37
CA ILE A 169 1.97 -12.31 -9.73
C ILE A 169 2.97 -13.25 -10.44
N TYR A 170 3.16 -14.47 -9.92
CA TYR A 170 4.05 -15.44 -10.55
C TYR A 170 3.64 -15.76 -11.98
N ASP A 171 2.35 -15.92 -12.23
CA ASP A 171 1.83 -16.19 -13.58
C ASP A 171 2.12 -15.02 -14.53
N LEU A 172 2.02 -13.79 -14.05
CA LEU A 172 2.24 -12.55 -14.82
C LEU A 172 3.72 -12.21 -15.03
N LEU A 173 4.66 -12.80 -14.30
CA LEU A 173 6.07 -12.57 -14.53
C LEU A 173 6.52 -13.23 -15.83
N ALA A 174 7.33 -12.52 -16.62
CA ALA A 174 8.10 -13.10 -17.70
C ALA A 174 9.14 -14.11 -17.15
N PRO A 175 9.61 -15.09 -17.93
CA PRO A 175 10.75 -15.90 -17.52
C PRO A 175 11.96 -15.01 -17.18
N GLY A 176 12.59 -15.26 -16.02
CA GLY A 176 13.64 -14.41 -15.47
C GLY A 176 13.19 -13.08 -14.86
N GLY A 177 11.89 -12.79 -14.88
CA GLY A 177 11.31 -11.61 -14.24
C GLY A 177 11.31 -11.71 -12.71
N VAL A 178 11.19 -10.56 -12.04
CA VAL A 178 11.28 -10.43 -10.59
C VAL A 178 9.99 -9.87 -9.97
N PHE A 179 9.58 -10.43 -8.83
CA PHE A 179 8.66 -9.78 -7.91
C PHE A 179 9.44 -9.21 -6.72
N ILE A 180 9.25 -7.92 -6.44
CA ILE A 180 9.88 -7.22 -5.31
C ILE A 180 8.78 -6.61 -4.44
N ASN A 181 8.78 -6.93 -3.14
CA ASN A 181 7.86 -6.34 -2.19
C ASN A 181 8.62 -5.53 -1.13
N ILE A 182 8.31 -4.24 -1.06
CA ILE A 182 8.76 -3.34 0.02
C ILE A 182 7.61 -3.27 1.01
N GLU A 183 7.74 -3.88 2.19
CA GLU A 183 6.57 -4.24 2.97
C GLU A 183 6.69 -3.94 4.46
N HIS A 184 5.53 -3.68 5.07
CA HIS A 184 5.34 -3.67 6.51
C HIS A 184 5.01 -5.11 6.97
N VAL A 185 5.92 -5.74 7.68
CA VAL A 185 5.82 -7.13 8.11
C VAL A 185 5.62 -7.22 9.63
N ALA A 186 5.06 -8.32 10.10
CA ALA A 186 4.83 -8.53 11.53
C ALA A 186 6.16 -8.63 12.30
N SER A 187 6.20 -8.03 13.48
CA SER A 187 7.18 -8.37 14.50
C SER A 187 6.91 -9.75 15.09
N VAL A 188 7.95 -10.45 15.48
CA VAL A 188 7.82 -11.76 16.16
C VAL A 188 7.32 -11.60 17.59
N THR A 189 7.57 -10.44 18.23
CA THR A 189 7.24 -10.18 19.63
C THR A 189 6.62 -8.80 19.81
N PRO A 190 5.73 -8.62 20.84
CA PRO A 190 5.20 -7.29 21.18
C PRO A 190 6.29 -6.25 21.49
N HIS A 191 7.42 -6.69 22.07
CA HIS A 191 8.56 -5.79 22.29
C HIS A 191 9.17 -5.28 20.99
N GLY A 192 9.26 -6.12 19.96
CA GLY A 192 9.72 -5.71 18.63
C GLY A 192 8.80 -4.65 18.01
N GLU A 193 7.49 -4.83 18.11
CA GLU A 193 6.46 -3.88 17.66
C GLU A 193 6.59 -2.53 18.40
N GLU A 194 6.77 -2.54 19.72
CA GLU A 194 7.00 -1.32 20.50
C GLU A 194 8.26 -0.59 20.03
N LEU A 195 9.37 -1.32 19.85
CA LEU A 195 10.63 -0.75 19.37
C LEU A 195 10.49 -0.13 17.98
N PHE A 196 9.77 -0.80 17.07
CA PHE A 196 9.47 -0.27 15.75
C PHE A 196 8.68 1.03 15.83
N SER A 197 7.56 1.04 16.56
CA SER A 197 6.71 2.22 16.73
C SER A 197 7.52 3.41 17.25
N ARG A 198 8.33 3.20 18.29
CA ARG A 198 9.18 4.24 18.86
C ARG A 198 10.26 4.72 17.88
N ALA A 199 10.86 3.82 17.10
CA ALA A 199 11.86 4.19 16.09
C ALA A 199 11.22 5.02 14.96
N TYR A 200 10.04 4.61 14.50
CA TYR A 200 9.32 5.31 13.45
C TYR A 200 8.91 6.72 13.91
N VAL A 201 8.35 6.85 15.10
CA VAL A 201 7.94 8.14 15.68
C VAL A 201 9.13 9.07 15.90
N ARG A 202 10.28 8.56 16.38
CA ARG A 202 11.50 9.38 16.45
C ARG A 202 11.86 9.98 15.09
N ASN A 203 11.65 9.21 14.01
CA ASN A 203 11.92 9.70 12.67
C ASN A 203 10.90 10.76 12.22
N ILE A 204 9.62 10.60 12.55
CA ILE A 204 8.58 11.62 12.32
C ILE A 204 8.96 12.93 13.03
N VAL A 205 9.26 12.86 14.33
CA VAL A 205 9.65 14.03 15.14
C VAL A 205 10.86 14.73 14.54
N ARG A 206 11.91 13.97 14.20
CA ARG A 206 13.09 14.53 13.56
C ARG A 206 12.75 15.28 12.27
N ARG A 207 11.91 14.71 11.40
CA ARG A 207 11.47 15.34 10.15
C ARG A 207 10.65 16.60 10.38
N LYS A 208 9.78 16.61 11.39
CA LYS A 208 9.04 17.81 11.78
C LYS A 208 9.99 18.93 12.18
N ILE A 209 10.97 18.64 13.05
CA ILE A 209 11.98 19.61 13.48
C ILE A 209 12.80 20.13 12.30
N GLU A 210 13.24 19.27 11.38
CA GLU A 210 13.97 19.67 10.16
C GLU A 210 13.17 20.65 9.28
N ARG A 211 11.81 20.59 9.32
CA ARG A 211 10.91 21.52 8.63
C ARG A 211 10.56 22.77 9.45
N GLY A 212 11.09 22.90 10.66
CA GLY A 212 10.74 23.99 11.58
C GLY A 212 9.37 23.83 12.24
N GLU A 213 8.81 22.63 12.26
CA GLU A 213 7.54 22.28 12.90
C GLU A 213 7.80 21.78 14.33
N GLU A 214 6.79 21.92 15.20
CA GLU A 214 6.83 21.32 16.53
C GLU A 214 6.60 19.80 16.43
N GLY A 215 7.42 19.03 17.16
CA GLY A 215 7.30 17.57 17.26
C GLY A 215 7.52 17.10 18.68
N ILE A 216 6.45 16.78 19.39
CA ILE A 216 6.49 16.22 20.75
C ILE A 216 6.35 14.69 20.62
N PHE A 217 7.35 13.97 21.09
CA PHE A 217 7.43 12.52 20.90
C PHE A 217 6.21 11.75 21.41
N GLU A 218 5.70 12.08 22.61
CA GLU A 218 4.57 11.36 23.21
C GLU A 218 3.24 11.62 22.46
N ASP A 219 3.06 12.84 21.95
CA ASP A 219 1.89 13.19 21.14
C ASP A 219 1.95 12.45 19.79
N GLU A 220 3.10 12.46 19.13
CA GLU A 220 3.31 11.75 17.86
C GLU A 220 3.17 10.23 18.04
N LEU A 221 3.63 9.67 19.14
CA LEU A 221 3.46 8.24 19.43
C LEU A 221 1.98 7.89 19.62
N THR A 222 1.25 8.72 20.34
CA THR A 222 -0.20 8.56 20.54
C THR A 222 -0.94 8.63 19.19
N HIS A 223 -0.60 9.60 18.34
CA HIS A 223 -1.19 9.71 17.00
C HIS A 223 -0.82 8.51 16.11
N PHE A 224 0.45 8.06 16.15
CA PHE A 224 0.93 6.95 15.35
C PHE A 224 0.22 5.63 15.69
N VAL A 225 0.03 5.36 16.96
CA VAL A 225 -0.62 4.12 17.44
C VAL A 225 -2.12 4.13 17.11
N ASN A 226 -2.79 5.29 17.26
CA ASN A 226 -4.24 5.43 17.07
C ASN A 226 -4.65 5.90 15.66
N ARG A 227 -3.76 5.85 14.68
CA ARG A 227 -4.07 6.27 13.32
C ARG A 227 -5.14 5.38 12.68
N LEU A 228 -6.01 5.96 11.87
CA LEU A 228 -7.14 5.26 11.25
C LEU A 228 -6.73 4.04 10.42
N ASP A 229 -5.64 4.17 9.66
CA ASP A 229 -5.12 3.11 8.81
C ASP A 229 -4.44 1.96 9.56
N ALA A 230 -4.16 2.11 10.87
CA ALA A 230 -3.57 1.03 11.67
C ALA A 230 -4.49 -0.20 11.73
N SER A 231 -5.80 0.01 11.80
CA SER A 231 -6.80 -1.08 11.85
C SER A 231 -6.93 -1.85 10.54
N ALA A 232 -6.46 -1.28 9.43
CA ALA A 232 -6.44 -1.93 8.12
C ALA A 232 -5.26 -2.89 7.92
N ASN A 233 -4.27 -2.88 8.82
CA ASN A 233 -3.10 -3.74 8.70
C ASN A 233 -3.44 -5.19 9.03
N ARG A 234 -2.97 -6.10 8.18
CA ARG A 234 -3.01 -7.56 8.32
C ARG A 234 -1.57 -8.06 8.17
N LEU A 235 -0.74 -7.76 9.19
CA LEU A 235 0.68 -8.04 9.11
C LEU A 235 0.95 -9.55 9.18
N THR A 236 1.89 -9.99 8.35
CA THR A 236 2.41 -11.36 8.30
C THR A 236 3.92 -11.29 8.40
N SER A 237 4.57 -12.24 9.09
CA SER A 237 6.02 -12.25 9.19
C SER A 237 6.68 -12.40 7.82
N VAL A 238 7.87 -11.83 7.65
CA VAL A 238 8.60 -11.97 6.39
C VAL A 238 8.93 -13.43 6.10
N GLU A 239 9.30 -14.20 7.11
CA GLU A 239 9.62 -15.63 7.00
C GLU A 239 8.46 -16.43 6.41
N THR A 240 7.24 -16.15 6.85
CA THR A 240 6.03 -16.80 6.33
C THR A 240 5.80 -16.42 4.86
N GLN A 241 5.98 -15.16 4.50
CA GLN A 241 5.81 -14.69 3.13
C GLN A 241 6.88 -15.28 2.18
N LEU A 242 8.14 -15.37 2.62
CA LEU A 242 9.21 -16.05 1.86
C LEU A 242 8.89 -17.53 1.62
N GLN A 243 8.36 -18.23 2.66
CA GLN A 243 7.94 -19.61 2.51
C GLN A 243 6.83 -19.79 1.47
N TRP A 244 5.88 -18.84 1.39
CA TRP A 244 4.83 -18.88 0.36
C TRP A 244 5.42 -18.71 -1.04
N LEU A 245 6.33 -17.74 -1.25
CA LEU A 245 7.00 -17.55 -2.53
C LEU A 245 7.76 -18.82 -2.97
N CYS A 246 8.55 -19.42 -2.06
CA CYS A 246 9.24 -20.69 -2.34
C CYS A 246 8.28 -21.81 -2.75
N THR A 247 7.13 -21.94 -2.05
CA THR A 247 6.12 -22.96 -2.33
C THR A 247 5.46 -22.77 -3.70
N LEU A 248 5.33 -21.51 -4.14
CA LEU A 248 4.77 -21.14 -5.45
C LEU A 248 5.77 -21.34 -6.61
N GLY A 249 7.04 -21.66 -6.32
CA GLY A 249 8.05 -21.95 -7.34
C GLY A 249 8.94 -20.77 -7.72
N TYR A 250 8.89 -19.66 -6.98
CA TYR A 250 9.89 -18.60 -7.12
C TYR A 250 11.28 -19.12 -6.76
N THR A 251 12.30 -18.66 -7.46
CA THR A 251 13.72 -18.92 -7.19
C THR A 251 14.36 -17.67 -6.58
N ASP A 252 15.55 -17.84 -5.98
CA ASP A 252 16.32 -16.75 -5.37
C ASP A 252 15.47 -15.91 -4.42
N VAL A 253 14.62 -16.60 -3.64
CA VAL A 253 13.72 -15.98 -2.66
C VAL A 253 14.51 -15.64 -1.41
N ASP A 254 14.60 -14.35 -1.08
CA ASP A 254 15.25 -13.89 0.15
C ASP A 254 14.68 -12.55 0.62
N CYS A 255 14.98 -12.22 1.89
CA CYS A 255 14.80 -10.90 2.46
C CYS A 255 16.12 -10.12 2.33
N TYR A 256 16.20 -9.24 1.35
CA TYR A 256 17.44 -8.53 0.99
C TYR A 256 17.73 -7.34 1.89
N TRP A 257 16.70 -6.82 2.58
CA TRP A 257 16.84 -5.78 3.58
C TRP A 257 15.73 -5.89 4.62
N LYS A 258 16.08 -5.69 5.90
CA LYS A 258 15.11 -5.63 7.00
C LYS A 258 15.56 -4.63 8.05
N HIS A 259 14.61 -3.79 8.48
CA HIS A 259 14.80 -2.87 9.59
C HIS A 259 13.55 -2.82 10.45
N TYR A 260 13.55 -3.51 11.59
CA TYR A 260 12.36 -3.79 12.42
C TYR A 260 11.25 -4.47 11.60
N GLU A 261 10.12 -3.79 11.44
CA GLU A 261 8.94 -4.26 10.70
C GLU A 261 8.93 -3.87 9.22
N LEU A 262 9.99 -3.23 8.73
CA LEU A 262 10.12 -2.91 7.32
C LEU A 262 11.06 -3.88 6.64
N ALA A 263 10.64 -4.44 5.52
CA ALA A 263 11.42 -5.41 4.77
C ALA A 263 11.36 -5.14 3.26
N VAL A 264 12.45 -5.49 2.55
CA VAL A 264 12.48 -5.65 1.10
C VAL A 264 12.78 -7.11 0.82
N PHE A 265 11.85 -7.81 0.23
CA PHE A 265 12.03 -9.20 -0.16
C PHE A 265 11.59 -9.42 -1.61
N ALA A 266 12.16 -10.43 -2.22
CA ALA A 266 11.94 -10.68 -3.63
C ALA A 266 11.99 -12.18 -3.95
N GLY A 267 11.50 -12.51 -5.15
CA GLY A 267 11.66 -13.81 -5.77
C GLY A 267 11.55 -13.69 -7.28
N TYR A 268 12.23 -14.58 -7.99
CA TYR A 268 12.32 -14.56 -9.46
C TYR A 268 11.53 -15.71 -10.06
N LYS A 269 10.97 -15.48 -11.26
CA LYS A 269 10.43 -16.55 -12.07
C LYS A 269 11.56 -17.26 -12.81
N LYS A 270 11.58 -18.59 -12.72
CA LYS A 270 12.57 -19.39 -13.42
C LYS A 270 12.54 -19.14 -14.93
N ASN A 271 13.72 -19.11 -15.56
CA ASN A 271 13.89 -19.05 -17.02
C ASN A 271 13.33 -20.28 -17.72
#